data_cfe2f8f555f4a7061130ee940f0146e7
#
_entry.id   cfe2f8f555f4a7061130ee940f0146e7
#
_cell.length_a   1.000
_cell.length_b   1.000
_cell.length_c   1.000
_cell.angle_alpha   90.00
_cell.angle_beta   90.00
_cell.angle_gamma   90.00
#
_symmetry.space_group_name_H-M   'P 1'
#
loop_
_entity.id
_entity.type
_entity.pdbx_description
1 polymer ?
#
loop_
_entity_poly.entity_id
_entity_poly.type
_entity_poly.pdbx_seq_one_letter_code
_entity_poly.pdbx_strand_id
1 'polypeptide(L)'
;ISDPHAGDELHIPWGMATQLFKYHLANKLMKRGYSANSALEFIYCNVLRYNPLLEELFRELIAEAPDGGPSCVFQRNPTLQRGSTQQFRITKVKSDINDNTVAMSVLTLRAPNADFDGDQLNMILVLDNEMREATARLAPHLWVLSPDNPREISGHLELQGPVIDTVVNWLHADYLPA
;
A
#
# COMPACT_ATOMS: atom_id res chain seq x y z
N ILE A 1 -5.06 -11.75 -10.73
CA ILE A 1 -5.45 -11.38 -9.34
C ILE A 1 -4.96 -12.54 -8.49
N SER A 2 -3.79 -12.40 -7.87
CA SER A 2 -3.16 -13.58 -7.30
C SER A 2 -3.39 -13.75 -5.81
N ASP A 3 -3.45 -12.72 -5.00
CA ASP A 3 -3.59 -12.89 -3.55
C ASP A 3 -4.71 -12.02 -2.98
N PRO A 4 -5.48 -12.51 -1.99
CA PRO A 4 -6.41 -11.68 -1.27
C PRO A 4 -5.63 -10.60 -0.51
N HIS A 5 -5.87 -9.34 -0.87
CA HIS A 5 -5.33 -8.19 -0.16
C HIS A 5 -6.42 -7.60 0.72
N ALA A 6 -6.07 -7.22 1.95
CA ALA A 6 -6.90 -6.30 2.69
C ALA A 6 -6.99 -4.96 1.93
N GLY A 7 -8.05 -4.20 2.16
CA GLY A 7 -8.30 -2.98 1.39
C GLY A 7 -7.22 -1.91 1.52
N ASP A 8 -6.38 -1.99 2.55
CA ASP A 8 -5.31 -1.04 2.85
C ASP A 8 -3.89 -1.60 2.63
N GLU A 9 -3.76 -2.79 2.04
CA GLU A 9 -2.47 -3.43 1.79
C GLU A 9 -1.92 -3.10 0.41
N LEU A 10 -0.60 -2.89 0.36
CA LEU A 10 0.17 -2.75 -0.87
C LEU A 10 1.31 -3.77 -0.94
N HIS A 11 1.48 -4.36 -2.12
CA HIS A 11 2.71 -5.05 -2.48
C HIS A 11 3.47 -4.18 -3.48
N ILE A 12 4.72 -3.87 -3.18
CA ILE A 12 5.53 -2.96 -3.99
C ILE A 12 6.66 -3.71 -4.70
N PRO A 13 7.09 -3.23 -5.89
CA PRO A 13 8.17 -3.84 -6.64
C PRO A 13 9.51 -3.68 -5.93
N TRP A 14 10.44 -4.60 -6.20
CA TRP A 14 11.77 -4.64 -5.60
C TRP A 14 12.55 -3.34 -5.74
N GLY A 15 12.64 -2.81 -6.96
CA GLY A 15 13.38 -1.58 -7.25
C GLY A 15 12.83 -0.37 -6.49
N MET A 16 11.50 -0.25 -6.39
CA MET A 16 10.85 0.80 -5.61
C MET A 16 11.16 0.64 -4.11
N ALA A 17 11.06 -0.57 -3.57
CA ALA A 17 11.32 -0.85 -2.16
C ALA A 17 12.77 -0.52 -1.76
N THR A 18 13.74 -0.88 -2.61
CA THR A 18 15.16 -0.57 -2.35
C THR A 18 15.44 0.93 -2.31
N GLN A 19 14.75 1.73 -3.12
CA GLN A 19 14.87 3.19 -3.09
C GLN A 19 14.12 3.80 -1.89
N LEU A 20 12.91 3.35 -1.65
CA LEU A 20 12.04 3.88 -0.59
C LEU A 20 12.63 3.63 0.80
N PHE A 21 13.16 2.42 1.04
CA PHE A 21 13.72 2.01 2.32
C PHE A 21 15.24 2.12 2.41
N LYS A 22 15.89 2.80 1.47
CA LYS A 22 17.33 2.90 1.35
C LYS A 22 18.05 3.17 2.69
N TYR A 23 17.61 4.17 3.43
CA TYR A 23 18.25 4.55 4.68
C TYR A 23 17.94 3.59 5.84
N HIS A 24 16.74 3.00 5.84
CA HIS A 24 16.38 1.96 6.81
C HIS A 24 17.21 0.70 6.60
N LEU A 25 17.38 0.27 5.35
CA LEU A 25 18.23 -0.85 4.97
C LEU A 25 19.70 -0.59 5.32
N ALA A 26 20.20 0.61 5.01
CA ALA A 26 21.58 0.98 5.35
C ALA A 26 21.82 0.92 6.86
N ASN A 27 20.89 1.43 7.68
CA ASN A 27 20.96 1.33 9.12
C ASN A 27 20.98 -0.12 9.62
N LYS A 28 20.12 -1.00 9.07
CA LYS A 28 20.11 -2.43 9.41
C LYS A 28 21.42 -3.12 9.01
N LEU A 29 21.97 -2.81 7.83
CA LEU A 29 23.26 -3.32 7.39
C LEU A 29 24.40 -2.85 8.29
N MET A 30 24.39 -1.58 8.71
CA MET A 30 25.40 -1.07 9.65
C MET A 30 25.32 -1.79 11.01
N LYS A 31 24.14 -2.09 11.52
CA LYS A 31 23.97 -2.91 12.72
C LYS A 31 24.51 -4.33 12.56
N ARG A 32 24.60 -4.85 11.33
CA ARG A 32 25.22 -6.14 10.99
C ARG A 32 26.71 -6.04 10.67
N GLY A 33 27.36 -4.86 10.89
CA GLY A 33 28.80 -4.66 10.76
C GLY A 33 29.30 -4.05 9.46
N TYR A 34 28.41 -3.65 8.54
CA TYR A 34 28.81 -2.92 7.33
C TYR A 34 29.20 -1.48 7.66
N SER A 35 30.18 -0.93 6.95
CA SER A 35 30.40 0.53 6.99
C SER A 35 29.25 1.25 6.26
N ALA A 36 29.02 2.54 6.55
CA ALA A 36 27.98 3.31 5.91
C ALA A 36 28.10 3.32 4.38
N ASN A 37 29.33 3.49 3.87
CA ASN A 37 29.58 3.50 2.42
C ASN A 37 29.35 2.12 1.80
N SER A 38 29.85 1.04 2.44
CA SER A 38 29.65 -0.32 1.95
C SER A 38 28.17 -0.72 1.97
N ALA A 39 27.41 -0.28 2.97
CA ALA A 39 25.98 -0.54 3.05
C ALA A 39 25.20 0.12 1.91
N LEU A 40 25.50 1.40 1.61
CA LEU A 40 24.87 2.11 0.50
C LEU A 40 25.26 1.52 -0.86
N GLU A 41 26.53 1.21 -1.04
CA GLU A 41 27.02 0.57 -2.27
C GLU A 41 26.34 -0.80 -2.48
N PHE A 42 26.25 -1.61 -1.42
CA PHE A 42 25.55 -2.89 -1.47
C PHE A 42 24.08 -2.74 -1.92
N ILE A 43 23.37 -1.75 -1.36
CA ILE A 43 21.98 -1.48 -1.74
C ILE A 43 21.90 -1.07 -3.21
N TYR A 44 22.76 -0.13 -3.66
CA TYR A 44 22.77 0.33 -5.04
C TYR A 44 23.05 -0.79 -6.04
N CYS A 45 23.99 -1.68 -5.75
CA CYS A 45 24.31 -2.82 -6.61
C CYS A 45 23.14 -3.81 -6.74
N ASN A 46 22.21 -3.80 -5.78
CA ASN A 46 21.09 -4.75 -5.75
C ASN A 46 19.71 -4.10 -6.03
N VAL A 47 19.66 -2.85 -6.51
CA VAL A 47 18.37 -2.19 -6.88
C VAL A 47 17.63 -2.96 -7.98
N LEU A 48 18.37 -3.43 -8.98
CA LEU A 48 17.84 -4.21 -10.13
C LEU A 48 18.29 -5.69 -10.07
N ARG A 49 18.66 -6.15 -8.90
CA ARG A 49 19.13 -7.53 -8.69
C ARG A 49 18.57 -8.07 -7.39
N TYR A 50 17.90 -9.21 -7.48
CA TYR A 50 17.44 -9.90 -6.28
C TYR A 50 18.62 -10.31 -5.37
N ASN A 51 18.42 -10.09 -4.06
CA ASN A 51 19.40 -10.46 -3.04
C ASN A 51 18.68 -11.00 -1.80
N PRO A 52 18.96 -12.24 -1.35
CA PRO A 52 18.28 -12.85 -0.20
C PRO A 52 18.44 -12.06 1.11
N LEU A 53 19.61 -11.43 1.33
CA LEU A 53 19.85 -10.63 2.52
C LEU A 53 18.94 -9.39 2.55
N LEU A 54 18.77 -8.73 1.40
CA LEU A 54 17.85 -7.58 1.33
C LEU A 54 16.39 -8.02 1.50
N GLU A 55 16.01 -9.19 0.98
CA GLU A 55 14.65 -9.73 1.21
C GLU A 55 14.41 -9.99 2.70
N GLU A 56 15.37 -10.56 3.41
CA GLU A 56 15.29 -10.76 4.85
C GLU A 56 15.12 -9.41 5.58
N LEU A 57 15.91 -8.40 5.21
CA LEU A 57 15.83 -7.06 5.79
C LEU A 57 14.48 -6.38 5.51
N PHE A 58 13.88 -6.59 4.33
CA PHE A 58 12.52 -6.10 4.04
C PHE A 58 11.47 -6.78 4.92
N ARG A 59 11.56 -8.09 5.11
CA ARG A 59 10.66 -8.83 6.00
C ARG A 59 10.77 -8.34 7.45
N GLU A 60 12.00 -8.08 7.91
CA GLU A 60 12.22 -7.48 9.24
C GLU A 60 11.62 -6.08 9.34
N LEU A 61 11.79 -5.22 8.32
CA LEU A 61 11.23 -3.87 8.31
C LEU A 61 9.69 -3.89 8.36
N ILE A 62 9.08 -4.80 7.62
CA ILE A 62 7.62 -4.98 7.61
C ILE A 62 7.15 -5.50 8.97
N ALA A 63 7.84 -6.49 9.55
CA ALA A 63 7.46 -7.09 10.84
C ALA A 63 7.64 -6.13 12.03
N GLU A 64 8.65 -5.26 11.98
CA GLU A 64 8.93 -4.26 13.04
C GLU A 64 7.98 -3.05 12.96
N ALA A 65 7.36 -2.83 11.81
CA ALA A 65 6.46 -1.69 11.63
C ALA A 65 5.14 -1.90 12.38
N PRO A 66 4.55 -0.83 12.94
CA PRO A 66 3.23 -0.90 13.54
C PRO A 66 2.17 -1.30 12.50
N ASP A 67 1.07 -1.88 12.97
CA ASP A 67 -0.09 -2.25 12.16
C ASP A 67 0.19 -3.25 11.02
N GLY A 68 1.32 -3.97 11.09
CA GLY A 68 1.69 -5.03 10.14
C GLY A 68 2.33 -4.54 8.84
N GLY A 69 2.87 -3.32 8.83
CA GLY A 69 3.66 -2.81 7.72
C GLY A 69 3.87 -1.30 7.74
N PRO A 70 4.97 -0.81 7.14
CA PRO A 70 5.22 0.62 7.02
C PRO A 70 4.09 1.35 6.29
N SER A 71 3.63 2.46 6.86
CA SER A 71 2.59 3.28 6.25
C SER A 71 3.15 4.13 5.11
N CYS A 72 2.38 4.27 4.05
CA CYS A 72 2.66 5.16 2.94
C CYS A 72 1.42 5.90 2.49
N VAL A 73 1.59 7.08 1.95
CA VAL A 73 0.54 7.84 1.27
C VAL A 73 0.73 7.67 -0.23
N PHE A 74 -0.34 7.31 -0.87
CA PHE A 74 -0.44 7.00 -2.27
C PHE A 74 -1.33 8.02 -2.97
N GLN A 75 -0.96 8.47 -4.16
CA GLN A 75 -1.68 9.46 -4.92
C GLN A 75 -1.61 9.17 -6.42
N ARG A 76 -2.74 9.30 -7.12
CA ARG A 76 -2.80 9.35 -8.59
C ARG A 76 -3.06 10.78 -9.06
N ASN A 77 -2.36 11.19 -10.09
CA ASN A 77 -2.64 12.44 -10.79
C ASN A 77 -3.59 12.19 -11.98
N PRO A 78 -4.57 13.09 -12.23
CA PRO A 78 -4.91 14.28 -11.46
C PRO A 78 -5.67 13.95 -10.18
N THR A 79 -5.45 14.75 -9.11
CA THR A 79 -6.15 14.63 -7.83
C THR A 79 -7.50 15.31 -7.95
N LEU A 80 -8.53 14.55 -8.35
CA LEU A 80 -9.86 15.10 -8.64
C LEU A 80 -10.75 15.19 -7.40
N GLN A 81 -10.49 14.36 -6.38
CA GLN A 81 -11.28 14.27 -5.17
C GLN A 81 -10.41 13.85 -3.97
N ARG A 82 -10.97 13.96 -2.75
CA ARG A 82 -10.22 13.65 -1.52
C ARG A 82 -9.67 12.21 -1.51
N GLY A 83 -10.45 11.25 -1.96
CA GLY A 83 -10.05 9.85 -2.04
C GLY A 83 -8.98 9.54 -3.11
N SER A 84 -8.56 10.52 -3.92
CA SER A 84 -7.43 10.34 -4.84
C SER A 84 -6.09 10.25 -4.11
N THR A 85 -6.06 10.61 -2.82
CA THR A 85 -4.91 10.45 -1.93
C THR A 85 -5.35 9.54 -0.79
N GLN A 86 -4.66 8.40 -0.63
CA GLN A 86 -5.02 7.37 0.34
C GLN A 86 -3.79 6.90 1.11
N GLN A 87 -4.00 6.47 2.37
CA GLN A 87 -2.95 5.85 3.18
C GLN A 87 -3.06 4.34 3.10
N PHE A 88 -1.95 3.69 2.78
CA PHE A 88 -1.82 2.23 2.71
C PHE A 88 -0.71 1.73 3.62
N ARG A 89 -0.67 0.41 3.82
CA ARG A 89 0.41 -0.31 4.49
C ARG A 89 1.16 -1.16 3.47
N ILE A 90 2.48 -1.11 3.49
CA ILE A 90 3.33 -1.96 2.67
C ILE A 90 3.50 -3.29 3.41
N THR A 91 2.83 -4.34 2.94
CA THR A 91 2.85 -5.66 3.60
C THR A 91 3.78 -6.66 2.91
N LYS A 92 4.19 -6.37 1.67
CA LYS A 92 5.08 -7.25 0.91
C LYS A 92 5.93 -6.49 -0.09
N VAL A 93 7.17 -6.90 -0.21
CA VAL A 93 8.05 -6.54 -1.33
C VAL A 93 8.10 -7.72 -2.30
N LYS A 94 7.85 -7.46 -3.58
CA LYS A 94 7.90 -8.49 -4.62
C LYS A 94 9.35 -8.89 -4.89
N SER A 95 9.62 -10.19 -4.93
CA SER A 95 10.95 -10.73 -5.21
C SER A 95 11.27 -10.84 -6.71
N ASP A 96 10.25 -10.80 -7.57
CA ASP A 96 10.45 -10.74 -9.02
C ASP A 96 10.90 -9.34 -9.43
N ILE A 97 12.17 -9.22 -9.84
CA ILE A 97 12.78 -7.96 -10.26
C ILE A 97 12.22 -7.42 -11.59
N ASN A 98 11.56 -8.26 -12.38
CA ASN A 98 10.94 -7.86 -13.65
C ASN A 98 9.51 -7.34 -13.45
N ASP A 99 8.91 -7.60 -12.31
CA ASP A 99 7.59 -7.08 -11.97
C ASP A 99 7.73 -5.68 -11.33
N ASN A 100 7.57 -4.65 -12.16
CA ASN A 100 7.63 -3.25 -11.76
C ASN A 100 6.25 -2.67 -11.36
N THR A 101 5.26 -3.52 -11.14
CA THR A 101 3.90 -3.07 -10.80
C THR A 101 3.66 -3.09 -9.29
N VAL A 102 2.80 -2.19 -8.84
CA VAL A 102 2.24 -2.20 -7.48
C VAL A 102 0.99 -3.06 -7.48
N ALA A 103 0.84 -3.96 -6.49
CA ALA A 103 -0.40 -4.70 -6.31
C ALA A 103 -1.21 -4.09 -5.17
N MET A 104 -2.50 -3.90 -5.39
CA MET A 104 -3.44 -3.32 -4.45
C MET A 104 -4.85 -3.88 -4.66
N SER A 105 -5.72 -3.67 -3.68
CA SER A 105 -7.11 -4.11 -3.78
C SER A 105 -7.88 -3.34 -4.84
N VAL A 106 -8.67 -4.03 -5.65
CA VAL A 106 -9.55 -3.40 -6.66
C VAL A 106 -10.60 -2.49 -6.01
N LEU A 107 -10.94 -2.73 -4.74
CA LEU A 107 -11.92 -1.94 -4.00
C LEU A 107 -11.49 -0.48 -3.80
N THR A 108 -10.19 -0.21 -3.89
CA THR A 108 -9.63 1.12 -3.62
C THR A 108 -9.40 1.97 -4.87
N LEU A 109 -9.64 1.41 -6.07
CA LEU A 109 -9.35 2.07 -7.35
C LEU A 109 -10.29 3.22 -7.69
N ARG A 110 -11.52 3.15 -7.18
CA ARG A 110 -12.56 4.10 -7.55
C ARG A 110 -12.22 5.55 -7.19
N ALA A 111 -11.83 5.78 -5.95
CA ALA A 111 -11.59 7.13 -5.45
C ALA A 111 -10.42 7.85 -6.17
N PRO A 112 -9.29 7.21 -6.46
CA PRO A 112 -8.26 7.78 -7.32
C PRO A 112 -8.61 7.75 -8.82
N ASN A 113 -9.73 7.14 -9.21
CA ASN A 113 -10.10 6.87 -10.60
C ASN A 113 -8.97 6.15 -11.34
N ALA A 114 -8.41 5.14 -10.69
CA ALA A 114 -7.29 4.35 -11.20
C ALA A 114 -7.80 3.04 -11.83
N ASP A 115 -7.05 2.53 -12.79
CA ASP A 115 -7.24 1.22 -13.36
C ASP A 115 -5.92 0.48 -13.57
N PHE A 116 -5.93 -0.66 -14.21
CA PHE A 116 -4.74 -1.50 -14.43
C PHE A 116 -4.23 -1.45 -15.88
N ASP A 117 -4.44 -0.33 -16.56
CA ASP A 117 -4.03 -0.12 -17.96
C ASP A 117 -2.65 0.54 -18.12
N GLY A 118 -1.94 0.77 -17.01
CA GLY A 118 -0.61 1.40 -17.01
C GLY A 118 -0.57 2.73 -16.24
N ASP A 119 -1.55 2.99 -15.38
CA ASP A 119 -1.56 4.15 -14.51
C ASP A 119 -0.28 4.27 -13.67
N GLN A 120 0.22 5.49 -13.56
CA GLN A 120 1.35 5.84 -12.72
C GLN A 120 0.90 6.50 -11.43
N LEU A 121 1.55 6.13 -10.35
CA LEU A 121 1.18 6.48 -9.00
C LEU A 121 2.37 7.08 -8.26
N ASN A 122 2.09 8.10 -7.47
CA ASN A 122 3.08 8.69 -6.57
C ASN A 122 2.93 8.05 -5.18
N MET A 123 4.05 7.76 -4.54
CA MET A 123 4.07 7.19 -3.20
C MET A 123 5.04 7.94 -2.31
N ILE A 124 4.62 8.22 -1.08
CA ILE A 124 5.42 8.87 -0.05
C ILE A 124 5.39 7.98 1.19
N LEU A 125 6.57 7.62 1.71
CA LEU A 125 6.68 6.87 2.95
C LEU A 125 6.36 7.76 4.15
N VAL A 126 5.54 7.27 5.06
CA VAL A 126 5.24 7.93 6.34
C VAL A 126 6.30 7.52 7.35
N LEU A 127 7.08 8.48 7.84
CA LEU A 127 8.30 8.22 8.61
C LEU A 127 8.10 8.24 10.12
N ASP A 128 7.05 8.89 10.62
CA ASP A 128 6.79 9.04 12.05
C ASP A 128 5.34 8.72 12.43
N ASN A 129 5.12 8.52 13.73
CA ASN A 129 3.81 8.16 14.26
C ASN A 129 2.81 9.31 14.19
N GLU A 130 3.24 10.55 14.38
CA GLU A 130 2.37 11.72 14.32
C GLU A 130 1.79 11.88 12.89
N MET A 131 2.66 11.77 11.88
CA MET A 131 2.22 11.80 10.49
C MET A 131 1.30 10.61 10.16
N ARG A 132 1.59 9.41 10.69
CA ARG A 132 0.74 8.23 10.51
C ARG A 132 -0.67 8.46 11.06
N GLU A 133 -0.80 8.99 12.26
CA GLU A 133 -2.09 9.31 12.87
C GLU A 133 -2.81 10.43 12.11
N ALA A 134 -2.09 11.48 11.71
CA ALA A 134 -2.65 12.58 10.93
C ALA A 134 -3.18 12.11 9.55
N THR A 135 -2.53 11.12 8.93
CA THR A 135 -2.94 10.57 7.62
C THR A 135 -3.94 9.41 7.73
N ALA A 136 -4.25 8.90 8.93
CA ALA A 136 -5.24 7.83 9.14
C ALA A 136 -6.63 8.15 8.56
N ARG A 137 -7.01 9.44 8.52
CA ARG A 137 -8.21 9.93 7.85
C ARG A 137 -8.23 9.74 6.32
N LEU A 138 -7.12 9.31 5.74
CA LEU A 138 -6.99 8.97 4.32
C LEU A 138 -7.10 7.47 4.08
N ALA A 139 -7.53 6.69 5.09
CA ALA A 139 -7.64 5.24 4.99
C ALA A 139 -8.57 4.83 3.84
N PRO A 140 -8.20 3.81 3.05
CA PRO A 140 -8.93 3.44 1.83
C PRO A 140 -10.38 3.06 2.08
N HIS A 141 -10.68 2.42 3.22
CA HIS A 141 -12.03 1.97 3.55
C HIS A 141 -13.07 3.10 3.61
N LEU A 142 -12.63 4.34 3.84
CA LEU A 142 -13.50 5.51 3.85
C LEU A 142 -14.02 5.90 2.45
N TRP A 143 -13.41 5.33 1.40
CA TRP A 143 -13.66 5.71 0.00
C TRP A 143 -14.12 4.55 -0.87
N VAL A 144 -14.33 3.37 -0.28
CA VAL A 144 -14.77 2.17 -1.02
C VAL A 144 -16.17 2.35 -1.58
N LEU A 145 -17.09 2.91 -0.78
CA LEU A 145 -18.46 3.17 -1.21
C LEU A 145 -18.62 4.62 -1.67
N SER A 146 -19.34 4.83 -2.77
CA SER A 146 -19.75 6.17 -3.17
C SER A 146 -20.96 6.62 -2.35
N PRO A 147 -20.94 7.83 -1.79
CA PRO A 147 -22.14 8.40 -1.22
C PRO A 147 -23.25 8.63 -2.25
N ASP A 148 -22.89 8.91 -3.52
CA ASP A 148 -23.84 9.17 -4.60
C ASP A 148 -24.38 7.90 -5.23
N ASN A 149 -23.61 6.84 -5.25
CA ASN A 149 -24.00 5.53 -5.78
C ASN A 149 -23.45 4.40 -4.90
N PRO A 150 -24.14 4.01 -3.83
CA PRO A 150 -23.67 2.98 -2.90
C PRO A 150 -23.57 1.58 -3.51
N ARG A 151 -24.11 1.36 -4.70
CA ARG A 151 -23.99 0.09 -5.43
C ARG A 151 -22.64 -0.08 -6.11
N GLU A 152 -21.95 1.01 -6.37
CA GLU A 152 -20.68 1.01 -7.06
C GLU A 152 -19.54 1.00 -6.04
N ILE A 153 -18.81 -0.11 -5.96
CA ILE A 153 -17.65 -0.28 -5.07
C ILE A 153 -16.37 0.25 -5.73
N SER A 154 -16.25 0.02 -7.04
CA SER A 154 -15.16 0.57 -7.85
C SER A 154 -15.69 0.82 -9.26
N GLY A 155 -14.97 1.56 -10.09
CA GLY A 155 -15.36 1.80 -11.48
C GLY A 155 -15.60 0.52 -12.32
N HIS A 156 -15.21 -0.64 -11.79
CA HIS A 156 -15.30 -1.94 -12.46
C HIS A 156 -16.10 -2.98 -11.67
N LEU A 157 -16.58 -2.65 -10.48
CA LEU A 157 -17.31 -3.56 -9.60
C LEU A 157 -18.62 -2.92 -9.13
N GLU A 158 -19.73 -3.49 -9.58
CA GLU A 158 -21.07 -3.11 -9.15
C GLU A 158 -21.66 -4.21 -8.26
N LEU A 159 -22.18 -3.84 -7.09
CA LEU A 159 -22.86 -4.77 -6.20
C LEU A 159 -24.24 -5.12 -6.80
N GLN A 160 -24.51 -6.41 -6.96
CA GLN A 160 -25.81 -6.93 -7.37
C GLN A 160 -26.78 -6.98 -6.18
N GLY A 161 -28.09 -6.86 -6.46
CA GLY A 161 -29.15 -6.71 -5.46
C GLY A 161 -29.02 -7.55 -4.18
N PRO A 162 -28.92 -8.89 -4.25
CA PRO A 162 -28.85 -9.74 -3.05
C PRO A 162 -27.62 -9.46 -2.17
N VAL A 163 -26.50 -9.05 -2.78
CA VAL A 163 -25.26 -8.72 -2.06
C VAL A 163 -25.40 -7.38 -1.35
N ILE A 164 -26.09 -6.42 -2.00
CA ILE A 164 -26.38 -5.11 -1.40
C ILE A 164 -27.24 -5.27 -0.15
N ASP A 165 -28.30 -6.05 -0.24
CA ASP A 165 -29.21 -6.28 0.89
C ASP A 165 -28.46 -6.92 2.06
N THR A 166 -27.53 -7.84 1.78
CA THR A 166 -26.67 -8.46 2.81
C THR A 166 -25.74 -7.43 3.43
N VAL A 167 -25.06 -6.60 2.63
CA VAL A 167 -24.13 -5.56 3.14
C VAL A 167 -24.88 -4.50 3.93
N VAL A 168 -26.04 -4.06 3.46
CA VAL A 168 -26.88 -3.08 4.15
C VAL A 168 -27.39 -3.62 5.48
N ASN A 169 -27.86 -4.87 5.52
CA ASN A 169 -28.31 -5.52 6.74
C ASN A 169 -27.15 -5.69 7.73
N TRP A 170 -25.96 -6.03 7.26
CA TRP A 170 -24.77 -6.15 8.10
C TRP A 170 -24.36 -4.78 8.67
N LEU A 171 -24.31 -3.72 7.86
CA LEU A 171 -24.02 -2.37 8.33
C LEU A 171 -25.06 -1.87 9.35
N HIS A 172 -26.34 -2.18 9.16
CA HIS A 172 -27.39 -1.84 10.12
C HIS A 172 -27.25 -2.61 11.44
N ALA A 173 -26.84 -3.88 11.40
CA ALA A 173 -26.66 -4.70 12.60
C ALA A 173 -25.49 -4.24 13.48
N ASP A 174 -24.38 -3.79 12.83
CA ASP A 174 -23.13 -3.50 13.54
C ASP A 174 -22.93 -2.01 13.88
N TYR A 175 -23.58 -1.09 13.16
CA TYR A 175 -23.30 0.35 13.27
C TYR A 175 -24.48 1.25 13.60
N LEU A 176 -25.70 0.75 13.59
CA LEU A 176 -26.87 1.51 13.99
C LEU A 176 -27.51 0.83 15.22
N PRO A 177 -27.32 1.40 16.44
CA PRO A 177 -28.08 0.96 17.61
C PRO A 177 -29.56 1.21 17.35
N ALA A 178 -30.38 0.22 17.69
CA ALA A 178 -31.83 0.27 17.60
C ALA A 178 -32.44 1.42 18.41
#